data_c6667e96fa3396e4c0dc91d5607bae47
#
_entry.id   c6667e96fa3396e4c0dc91d5607bae47
#
_cell.length_a   1.000
_cell.length_b   1.000
_cell.length_c   1.000
_cell.angle_alpha   90.00
_cell.angle_beta   90.00
_cell.angle_gamma   90.00
#
_symmetry.space_group_name_H-M   'P 1'
#
loop_
_entity.id
_entity.type
_entity.pdbx_description
1 polymer ?
#
loop_
_entity_poly.entity_id
_entity_poly.type
_entity_poly.pdbx_seq_one_letter_code
_entity_poly.pdbx_strand_id
1 'polypeptide(L)'
;MSKGHRSQDKKERNKANREKRPHAHLRHVRVSDIKARVVLREIIGKNVVEARALLLYNPRYAAHLIRKLLDSAVANAENNMGLDHATLFVQEAHATKGSSYYSRWRLRPRARGSASRIERKVSNISIFLGERQSAGAK
;
A
#
# COMPACT_ATOMS: atom_id res chain seq x y z
N MET A 1 8.84 40.05 -6.59
CA MET A 1 9.25 38.69 -6.09
C MET A 1 9.14 37.71 -7.23
N SER A 2 10.24 37.10 -7.66
CA SER A 2 10.26 36.19 -8.80
C SER A 2 9.55 34.88 -8.49
N LYS A 3 8.77 34.38 -9.45
CA LYS A 3 8.05 33.07 -9.35
C LYS A 3 8.97 31.88 -9.04
N GLY A 4 10.29 32.00 -9.22
CA GLY A 4 11.27 30.95 -9.00
C GLY A 4 11.51 30.62 -7.52
N HIS A 5 11.48 31.60 -6.63
CA HIS A 5 11.77 31.38 -5.20
C HIS A 5 10.70 30.51 -4.51
N ARG A 6 9.42 30.75 -4.76
CA ARG A 6 8.31 29.93 -4.26
C ARG A 6 8.38 28.46 -4.71
N SER A 7 8.94 28.19 -5.88
CA SER A 7 9.09 26.82 -6.39
C SER A 7 10.20 26.06 -5.67
N GLN A 8 11.27 26.74 -5.28
CA GLN A 8 12.38 26.14 -4.52
C GLN A 8 11.95 25.80 -3.09
N ASP A 9 11.32 26.72 -2.37
CA ASP A 9 10.80 26.49 -1.02
C ASP A 9 9.80 25.32 -0.96
N LYS A 10 8.98 25.17 -2.00
CA LYS A 10 8.05 24.05 -2.12
C LYS A 10 8.79 22.72 -2.35
N LYS A 11 9.86 22.72 -3.16
CA LYS A 11 10.68 21.52 -3.40
C LYS A 11 11.41 21.10 -2.14
N GLU A 12 11.97 22.05 -1.39
CA GLU A 12 12.67 21.81 -0.12
C GLU A 12 11.74 21.25 0.95
N ARG A 13 10.54 21.84 1.13
CA ARG A 13 9.52 21.32 2.03
C ARG A 13 9.08 19.90 1.63
N ASN A 14 8.87 19.66 0.34
CA ASN A 14 8.50 18.33 -0.14
C ASN A 14 9.62 17.32 0.07
N LYS A 15 10.89 17.73 -0.05
CA LYS A 15 12.05 16.88 0.24
C LYS A 15 12.20 16.59 1.73
N ALA A 16 11.96 17.60 2.59
CA ALA A 16 11.98 17.43 4.04
C ALA A 16 10.85 16.52 4.57
N ASN A 17 9.66 16.63 3.94
CA ASN A 17 8.48 15.83 4.30
C ASN A 17 8.44 14.47 3.60
N ARG A 18 9.45 14.12 2.80
CA ARG A 18 9.49 12.83 2.13
C ARG A 18 9.65 11.72 3.15
N GLU A 19 8.78 10.72 3.03
CA GLU A 19 8.86 9.52 3.87
C GLU A 19 10.24 8.85 3.73
N LYS A 20 10.92 8.68 4.84
CA LYS A 20 12.27 8.07 4.91
C LYS A 20 12.22 6.56 5.08
N ARG A 21 11.08 6.02 5.54
CA ARG A 21 10.92 4.57 5.71
C ARG A 21 10.80 3.87 4.36
N PRO A 22 11.33 2.65 4.21
CA PRO A 22 11.12 1.86 3.01
C PRO A 22 9.62 1.58 2.81
N HIS A 23 9.12 1.90 1.64
CA HIS A 23 7.70 1.80 1.35
C HIS A 23 7.43 1.47 -0.10
N ALA A 24 6.24 0.94 -0.36
CA ALA A 24 5.70 0.79 -1.70
C ALA A 24 4.21 1.15 -1.75
N HIS A 25 3.78 1.69 -2.88
CA HIS A 25 2.40 2.08 -3.14
C HIS A 25 1.86 1.41 -4.38
N LEU A 26 0.68 0.81 -4.26
CA LEU A 26 -0.07 0.25 -5.37
C LEU A 26 -1.37 1.05 -5.53
N ARG A 27 -1.50 1.76 -6.65
CA ARG A 27 -2.63 2.66 -6.91
C ARG A 27 -3.63 2.04 -7.88
N HIS A 28 -4.90 2.41 -7.75
CA HIS A 28 -6.00 2.07 -8.67
C HIS A 28 -6.23 0.57 -8.85
N VAL A 29 -6.06 -0.20 -7.79
CA VAL A 29 -6.26 -1.66 -7.81
C VAL A 29 -7.74 -2.00 -7.80
N ARG A 30 -8.16 -2.93 -8.64
CA ARG A 30 -9.56 -3.40 -8.72
C ARG A 30 -9.92 -4.37 -7.59
N VAL A 31 -9.73 -3.91 -6.36
CA VAL A 31 -10.12 -4.61 -5.13
C VAL A 31 -10.82 -3.59 -4.24
N SER A 32 -11.82 -4.02 -3.49
CA SER A 32 -12.41 -3.17 -2.46
C SER A 32 -11.41 -2.97 -1.32
N ASP A 33 -11.33 -1.74 -0.80
CA ASP A 33 -10.52 -1.37 0.36
C ASP A 33 -10.79 -2.25 1.59
N ILE A 34 -12.05 -2.61 1.85
CA ILE A 34 -12.43 -3.50 2.95
C ILE A 34 -11.80 -4.88 2.77
N LYS A 35 -11.85 -5.46 1.55
CA LYS A 35 -11.25 -6.78 1.27
C LYS A 35 -9.72 -6.75 1.39
N ALA A 36 -9.09 -5.66 0.97
CA ALA A 36 -7.65 -5.47 1.13
C ALA A 36 -7.25 -5.32 2.60
N ARG A 37 -8.00 -4.53 3.40
CA ARG A 37 -7.73 -4.33 4.83
C ARG A 37 -7.74 -5.63 5.63
N VAL A 38 -8.64 -6.55 5.32
CA VAL A 38 -8.68 -7.85 6.03
C VAL A 38 -7.35 -8.59 5.87
N VAL A 39 -6.81 -8.65 4.65
CA VAL A 39 -5.52 -9.30 4.39
C VAL A 39 -4.35 -8.52 5.00
N LEU A 40 -4.37 -7.19 4.93
CA LEU A 40 -3.33 -6.35 5.51
C LEU A 40 -3.20 -6.52 7.02
N ARG A 41 -4.33 -6.67 7.74
CA ARG A 41 -4.32 -6.91 9.19
C ARG A 41 -3.61 -8.21 9.58
N GLU A 42 -3.58 -9.20 8.71
CA GLU A 42 -2.91 -10.49 8.94
C GLU A 42 -1.38 -10.35 8.91
N ILE A 43 -0.83 -9.35 8.21
CA ILE A 43 0.62 -9.20 7.99
C ILE A 43 1.26 -8.06 8.80
N ILE A 44 0.48 -7.13 9.35
CA ILE A 44 1.01 -6.02 10.16
C ILE A 44 1.72 -6.58 11.39
N GLY A 45 2.93 -6.06 11.68
CA GLY A 45 3.78 -6.46 12.80
C GLY A 45 4.59 -7.74 12.58
N LYS A 46 4.42 -8.43 11.46
CA LYS A 46 5.15 -9.67 11.13
C LYS A 46 6.42 -9.39 10.36
N ASN A 47 7.40 -10.32 10.49
CA ASN A 47 8.60 -10.29 9.67
C ASN A 47 8.24 -10.49 8.20
N VAL A 48 9.04 -9.90 7.30
CA VAL A 48 8.78 -9.97 5.85
C VAL A 48 8.69 -11.41 5.34
N VAL A 49 9.54 -12.32 5.83
CA VAL A 49 9.54 -13.74 5.45
C VAL A 49 8.22 -14.41 5.83
N GLU A 50 7.78 -14.19 7.07
CA GLU A 50 6.52 -14.72 7.59
C GLU A 50 5.30 -14.11 6.85
N ALA A 51 5.30 -12.79 6.64
CA ALA A 51 4.26 -12.09 5.90
C ALA A 51 4.14 -12.62 4.46
N ARG A 52 5.26 -12.87 3.79
CA ARG A 52 5.30 -13.45 2.45
C ARG A 52 4.72 -14.85 2.39
N ALA A 53 5.05 -15.70 3.37
CA ALA A 53 4.50 -17.04 3.49
C ALA A 53 2.97 -17.02 3.70
N LEU A 54 2.48 -16.19 4.62
CA LEU A 54 1.04 -16.02 4.86
C LEU A 54 0.30 -15.56 3.59
N LEU A 55 0.85 -14.61 2.86
CA LEU A 55 0.26 -14.11 1.62
C LEU A 55 0.27 -15.16 0.50
N LEU A 56 1.24 -16.08 0.51
CA LEU A 56 1.31 -17.15 -0.49
C LEU A 56 0.18 -18.16 -0.31
N TYR A 57 -0.12 -18.55 0.94
CA TYR A 57 -1.16 -19.53 1.25
C TYR A 57 -2.57 -18.94 1.37
N ASN A 58 -2.71 -17.61 1.39
CA ASN A 58 -4.01 -16.96 1.51
C ASN A 58 -4.78 -17.02 0.16
N PRO A 59 -5.97 -17.66 0.09
CA PRO A 59 -6.72 -17.85 -1.15
C PRO A 59 -7.37 -16.57 -1.70
N ARG A 60 -7.33 -15.47 -0.95
CA ARG A 60 -7.96 -14.21 -1.34
C ARG A 60 -7.20 -13.53 -2.48
N TYR A 61 -7.91 -13.07 -3.50
CA TYR A 61 -7.32 -12.33 -4.62
C TYR A 61 -6.45 -11.14 -4.20
N ALA A 62 -6.86 -10.42 -3.13
CA ALA A 62 -6.09 -9.31 -2.58
C ALA A 62 -4.68 -9.74 -2.13
N ALA A 63 -4.51 -10.94 -1.58
CA ALA A 63 -3.23 -11.43 -1.08
C ALA A 63 -2.17 -11.52 -2.18
N HIS A 64 -2.56 -11.98 -3.37
CA HIS A 64 -1.65 -12.04 -4.53
C HIS A 64 -1.10 -10.67 -4.93
N LEU A 65 -1.94 -9.63 -4.90
CA LEU A 65 -1.53 -8.26 -5.23
C LEU A 65 -0.67 -7.64 -4.12
N ILE A 66 -1.06 -7.88 -2.86
CA ILE A 66 -0.33 -7.40 -1.68
C ILE A 66 1.06 -8.06 -1.59
N ARG A 67 1.19 -9.34 -1.96
CA ARG A 67 2.49 -10.02 -2.02
C ARG A 67 3.45 -9.33 -2.99
N LYS A 68 3.00 -9.02 -4.21
CA LYS A 68 3.81 -8.28 -5.19
C LYS A 68 4.22 -6.89 -4.68
N LEU A 69 3.33 -6.23 -3.95
CA LEU A 69 3.62 -4.94 -3.34
C LEU A 69 4.64 -5.08 -2.21
N LEU A 70 4.54 -6.12 -1.39
CA LEU A 70 5.52 -6.42 -0.35
C LEU A 70 6.90 -6.70 -0.94
N ASP A 71 6.99 -7.53 -1.99
CA ASP A 71 8.25 -7.81 -2.70
C ASP A 71 8.88 -6.51 -3.25
N SER A 72 8.07 -5.59 -3.77
CA SER A 72 8.54 -4.26 -4.21
C SER A 72 9.03 -3.39 -3.06
N ALA A 73 8.36 -3.42 -1.90
CA ALA A 73 8.78 -2.66 -0.73
C ALA A 73 10.13 -3.17 -0.18
N VAL A 74 10.32 -4.50 -0.18
CA VAL A 74 11.58 -5.15 0.22
C VAL A 74 12.71 -4.75 -0.73
N ALA A 75 12.51 -4.87 -2.03
CA ALA A 75 13.50 -4.46 -3.01
C ALA A 75 13.88 -2.96 -2.88
N ASN A 76 12.92 -2.09 -2.54
CA ASN A 76 13.19 -0.68 -2.24
C ASN A 76 14.04 -0.51 -0.97
N ALA A 77 13.82 -1.34 0.06
CA ALA A 77 14.60 -1.32 1.29
C ALA A 77 16.06 -1.73 1.05
N GLU A 78 16.25 -2.82 0.31
CA GLU A 78 17.57 -3.35 -0.03
C GLU A 78 18.35 -2.40 -0.95
N ASN A 79 17.76 -2.04 -2.10
CA ASN A 79 18.47 -1.29 -3.14
C ASN A 79 18.69 0.19 -2.81
N ASN A 80 17.73 0.85 -2.15
CA ASN A 80 17.80 2.29 -1.89
C ASN A 80 18.37 2.63 -0.51
N MET A 81 18.24 1.73 0.47
CA MET A 81 18.61 1.99 1.87
C MET A 81 19.67 1.02 2.39
N GLY A 82 19.98 -0.05 1.65
CA GLY A 82 20.98 -1.04 2.07
C GLY A 82 20.58 -1.84 3.30
N LEU A 83 19.27 -1.98 3.58
CA LEU A 83 18.75 -2.68 4.74
C LEU A 83 18.75 -4.20 4.51
N ASP A 84 19.05 -4.95 5.56
CA ASP A 84 19.06 -6.41 5.49
C ASP A 84 17.62 -6.96 5.53
N HIS A 85 17.31 -7.84 4.59
CA HIS A 85 16.02 -8.53 4.48
C HIS A 85 15.58 -9.23 5.78
N ALA A 86 16.54 -9.79 6.53
CA ALA A 86 16.24 -10.55 7.75
C ALA A 86 15.72 -9.67 8.90
N THR A 87 16.09 -8.40 8.94
CA THR A 87 15.70 -7.44 9.98
C THR A 87 14.40 -6.71 9.69
N LEU A 88 13.90 -6.82 8.44
CA LEU A 88 12.72 -6.10 8.00
C LEU A 88 11.42 -6.72 8.54
N PHE A 89 10.50 -5.84 8.96
CA PHE A 89 9.14 -6.22 9.34
C PHE A 89 8.11 -5.23 8.77
N VAL A 90 6.86 -5.66 8.67
CA VAL A 90 5.76 -4.80 8.21
C VAL A 90 5.33 -3.90 9.37
N GLN A 91 5.74 -2.65 9.35
CA GLN A 91 5.42 -1.67 10.39
C GLN A 91 3.98 -1.19 10.26
N GLU A 92 3.60 -0.76 9.05
CA GLU A 92 2.27 -0.23 8.76
C GLU A 92 1.81 -0.69 7.38
N ALA A 93 0.52 -0.91 7.25
CA ALA A 93 -0.10 -1.19 5.96
C ALA A 93 -1.51 -0.60 5.89
N HIS A 94 -1.78 0.17 4.84
CA HIS A 94 -3.04 0.88 4.69
C HIS A 94 -3.70 0.56 3.35
N ALA A 95 -5.02 0.44 3.37
CA ALA A 95 -5.84 0.42 2.16
C ALA A 95 -6.88 1.53 2.23
N THR A 96 -6.85 2.42 1.26
CA THR A 96 -7.79 3.53 1.12
C THR A 96 -8.64 3.37 -0.12
N LYS A 97 -9.85 3.93 -0.12
CA LYS A 97 -10.70 3.97 -1.31
C LYS A 97 -9.98 4.74 -2.42
N GLY A 98 -9.91 4.17 -3.61
CA GLY A 98 -9.36 4.83 -4.78
C GLY A 98 -10.33 5.84 -5.39
N SER A 99 -9.86 6.61 -6.39
CA SER A 99 -10.67 7.58 -7.08
C SER A 99 -11.87 6.93 -7.79
N SER A 100 -13.03 7.56 -7.71
CA SER A 100 -14.24 7.11 -8.41
C SER A 100 -14.08 7.16 -9.94
N TYR A 101 -13.17 7.97 -10.48
CA TYR A 101 -12.86 8.03 -11.90
C TYR A 101 -12.38 6.67 -12.46
N TYR A 102 -11.58 5.93 -11.71
CA TYR A 102 -11.10 4.60 -12.08
C TYR A 102 -12.06 3.48 -11.68
N SER A 103 -13.11 3.79 -10.91
CA SER A 103 -14.15 2.88 -10.50
C SER A 103 -15.13 2.66 -11.67
N ARG A 104 -15.25 1.42 -12.14
CA ARG A 104 -16.28 1.07 -13.10
C ARG A 104 -17.57 0.77 -12.38
N TRP A 105 -18.67 1.15 -12.99
CA TRP A 105 -19.99 0.85 -12.48
C TRP A 105 -20.87 0.21 -13.57
N ARG A 106 -21.84 -0.57 -13.14
CA ARG A 106 -22.87 -1.17 -13.98
C ARG A 106 -24.21 -0.65 -13.54
N LEU A 107 -25.13 -0.57 -14.47
CA LEU A 107 -26.53 -0.29 -14.17
C LEU A 107 -27.25 -1.62 -13.95
N ARG A 108 -28.05 -1.66 -12.88
CA ARG A 108 -29.01 -2.73 -12.64
C ARG A 108 -30.42 -2.15 -12.86
N PRO A 109 -31.15 -2.59 -13.88
CA PRO A 109 -32.49 -2.11 -14.08
C PRO A 109 -33.42 -2.52 -12.92
N ARG A 110 -34.31 -1.63 -12.56
CA ARG A 110 -35.30 -1.80 -11.51
C ARG A 110 -36.70 -1.56 -12.06
N ALA A 111 -37.72 -1.79 -11.22
CA ALA A 111 -39.10 -1.53 -11.55
C ALA A 111 -39.35 -0.06 -11.97
N ARG A 112 -40.37 0.16 -12.77
CA ARG A 112 -40.81 1.48 -13.25
C ARG A 112 -39.73 2.28 -14.01
N GLY A 113 -38.86 1.59 -14.78
CA GLY A 113 -37.82 2.25 -15.58
C GLY A 113 -36.67 2.85 -14.77
N SER A 114 -36.61 2.68 -13.44
CA SER A 114 -35.50 3.12 -12.63
C SER A 114 -34.27 2.23 -12.77
N ALA A 115 -33.06 2.71 -12.41
CA ALA A 115 -31.84 1.93 -12.43
C ALA A 115 -30.99 2.22 -11.22
N SER A 116 -30.38 1.18 -10.64
CA SER A 116 -29.41 1.28 -9.54
C SER A 116 -28.00 1.10 -10.07
N ARG A 117 -27.05 1.90 -9.55
CA ARG A 117 -25.63 1.75 -9.87
C ARG A 117 -24.98 0.68 -9.00
N ILE A 118 -24.22 -0.23 -9.60
CA ILE A 118 -23.35 -1.18 -8.92
C ILE A 118 -21.92 -0.76 -9.16
N GLU A 119 -21.27 -0.16 -8.16
CA GLU A 119 -19.91 0.34 -8.24
C GLU A 119 -18.91 -0.82 -8.09
N ARG A 120 -17.96 -0.94 -9.02
CA ARG A 120 -16.78 -1.78 -8.87
C ARG A 120 -15.68 -0.95 -8.24
N LYS A 121 -15.56 -1.05 -6.92
CA LYS A 121 -14.62 -0.27 -6.13
C LYS A 121 -13.17 -0.51 -6.54
N VAL A 122 -12.38 0.55 -6.44
CA VAL A 122 -10.93 0.58 -6.63
C VAL A 122 -10.32 1.04 -5.32
N SER A 123 -9.16 0.52 -4.98
CA SER A 123 -8.41 0.91 -3.78
C SER A 123 -6.97 1.29 -4.08
N ASN A 124 -6.37 2.05 -3.18
CA ASN A 124 -4.94 2.31 -3.12
C ASN A 124 -4.40 1.60 -1.89
N ILE A 125 -3.31 0.88 -2.05
CA ILE A 125 -2.68 0.09 -1.00
C ILE A 125 -1.27 0.63 -0.80
N SER A 126 -0.87 0.83 0.46
CA SER A 126 0.46 1.30 0.84
C SER A 126 1.00 0.39 1.93
N ILE A 127 2.26 0.00 1.81
CA ILE A 127 2.99 -0.79 2.81
C ILE A 127 4.24 -0.02 3.19
N PHE A 128 4.49 0.08 4.50
CA PHE A 128 5.68 0.67 5.09
C PHE A 128 6.40 -0.40 5.89
N LEU A 129 7.69 -0.55 5.63
CA LEU A 129 8.55 -1.46 6.37
C LEU A 129 9.33 -0.70 7.43
N GLY A 130 9.64 -1.39 8.50
CA GLY A 130 10.53 -0.94 9.56
C GLY A 130 11.66 -1.94 9.75
N GLU A 131 12.75 -1.49 10.31
CA GLU A 131 13.86 -2.33 10.73
C GLU A 131 13.68 -2.70 12.20
N ARG A 132 13.69 -3.99 12.51
CA ARG A 132 13.70 -4.47 13.89
C ARG A 132 15.14 -4.36 14.40
N GLN A 133 15.41 -3.37 15.23
CA GLN A 133 16.67 -3.34 15.95
C GLN A 133 16.75 -4.66 16.74
N SER A 134 17.76 -5.47 16.46
CA SER A 134 18.09 -6.58 17.32
C SER A 134 18.26 -6.00 18.72
N ALA A 135 17.39 -6.40 19.66
CA ALA A 135 17.54 -6.05 21.06
C ALA A 135 18.98 -6.42 21.43
N GLY A 136 19.82 -5.43 21.57
CA GLY A 136 21.23 -5.61 21.88
C GLY A 136 21.31 -6.49 23.10
N ALA A 137 22.07 -7.57 22.98
CA ALA A 137 22.48 -8.37 24.10
C ALA A 137 23.12 -7.42 25.13
N LYS A 138 22.41 -7.17 26.25
CA LYS A 138 23.02 -6.66 27.45
C LYS A 138 23.70 -7.79 28.17
#